data_cf533e866cb7bd267512544e08b72fb6
#
_entry.id   cf533e866cb7bd267512544e08b72fb6
#
_cell.length_a   1.000
_cell.length_b   1.000
_cell.length_c   1.000
_cell.angle_alpha   90.00
_cell.angle_beta   90.00
_cell.angle_gamma   90.00
#
_symmetry.space_group_name_H-M   'P 1'
#
loop_
_entity.id
_entity.type
_entity.pdbx_description
1 polymer ?
#
loop_
_entity_poly.entity_id
_entity_poly.type
_entity_poly.pdbx_seq_one_letter_code
_entity_poly.pdbx_strand_id
1 'polypeptide(L)' 'MIDWPTCPAVERDPERVSDAWVFRGTRVPVAALFENLEDGALVSQFVEWFPGVTIEQVRAVLDHAARSVLAPA' A
#
# COMPACT_ATOMS: atom_id res chain seq x y z
N MET A 1 -12.78 8.15 2.61
CA MET A 1 -11.33 8.14 2.95
C MET A 1 -10.94 6.75 3.43
N ILE A 2 -9.79 6.26 2.99
CA ILE A 2 -9.31 4.94 3.42
C ILE A 2 -8.74 5.01 4.83
N ASP A 3 -9.15 4.09 5.67
CA ASP A 3 -8.71 4.02 7.07
C ASP A 3 -7.42 3.19 7.18
N TRP A 4 -6.30 3.78 6.81
CA TRP A 4 -5.01 3.10 6.82
C TRP A 4 -4.57 2.60 8.21
N PRO A 5 -4.85 3.28 9.32
CA PRO A 5 -4.45 2.76 10.63
C PRO A 5 -4.97 1.37 10.97
N THR A 6 -6.06 0.93 10.34
CA THR A 6 -6.61 -0.40 10.58
C THR A 6 -6.07 -1.46 9.62
N CYS A 7 -5.21 -1.08 8.67
CA CYS A 7 -4.63 -2.04 7.72
C CYS A 7 -3.33 -2.61 8.29
N PRO A 8 -3.25 -3.92 8.57
CA PRO A 8 -2.06 -4.50 9.19
C PRO A 8 -0.83 -4.55 8.27
N ALA A 9 -1.01 -4.36 6.97
CA ALA A 9 0.08 -4.45 6.01
C ALA A 9 0.87 -3.14 5.86
N VAL A 10 0.42 -2.06 6.49
CA VAL A 10 1.04 -0.75 6.35
C VAL A 10 1.44 -0.18 7.71
N GLU A 11 2.37 0.77 7.67
CA GLU A 11 2.81 1.47 8.86
C GLU A 11 3.15 2.91 8.50
N ARG A 12 3.17 3.76 9.49
CA ARG A 12 3.59 5.15 9.34
C ARG A 12 4.50 5.51 10.50
N ASP A 13 5.62 6.13 10.19
CA ASP A 13 6.57 6.59 11.19
C ASP A 13 6.54 8.13 11.19
N PRO A 14 5.96 8.75 12.21
CA PRO A 14 5.87 10.21 12.26
C PRO A 14 7.22 10.91 12.39
N GLU A 15 8.27 10.17 12.76
CA GLU A 15 9.61 10.71 12.84
C GLU A 15 10.31 10.80 11.49
N ARG A 16 9.74 10.15 10.46
CA ARG A 16 10.30 10.20 9.12
C ARG A 16 9.86 11.47 8.40
N VAL A 17 10.72 11.94 7.50
CA VAL A 17 10.53 13.21 6.82
C VAL A 17 9.22 13.27 6.05
N SER A 18 8.81 12.20 5.40
CA SER A 18 7.63 12.20 4.55
C SER A 18 6.33 11.91 5.29
N ASP A 19 6.38 11.30 6.47
CA ASP A 19 5.20 10.88 7.23
C ASP A 19 4.19 10.11 6.37
N ALA A 20 4.66 9.41 5.35
CA ALA A 20 3.80 8.68 4.42
C ALA A 20 3.51 7.27 4.93
N TRP A 21 2.34 6.73 4.56
CA TRP A 21 2.05 5.32 4.79
C TRP A 21 2.94 4.48 3.87
N VAL A 22 3.63 3.50 4.45
CA VAL A 22 4.53 2.60 3.73
C VAL A 22 4.12 1.15 4.00
N PHE A 23 4.54 0.25 3.12
CA PHE A 23 4.39 -1.18 3.39
C PHE A 23 5.23 -1.53 4.61
N ARG A 24 4.62 -2.29 5.54
CA ARG A 24 5.26 -2.62 6.82
C ARG A 24 6.62 -3.29 6.60
N GLY A 25 7.62 -2.82 7.32
CA GLY A 25 8.99 -3.32 7.22
C GLY A 25 9.76 -2.80 6.02
N THR A 26 9.19 -1.86 5.27
CA THR A 26 9.84 -1.27 4.09
C THR A 26 9.81 0.24 4.14
N ARG A 27 10.47 0.88 3.18
CA ARG A 27 10.38 2.32 2.95
C ARG A 27 9.55 2.64 1.71
N VAL A 28 8.86 1.64 1.17
CA VAL A 28 8.08 1.80 -0.06
C VAL A 28 6.73 2.41 0.26
N PRO A 29 6.42 3.62 -0.25
CA PRO A 29 5.12 4.23 0.01
C PRO A 29 3.99 3.42 -0.62
N VAL A 30 2.87 3.34 0.10
CA VAL A 30 1.66 2.71 -0.44
C VAL A 30 1.21 3.43 -1.73
N ALA A 31 1.40 4.74 -1.79
CA ALA A 31 1.07 5.52 -2.98
C ALA A 31 1.79 5.03 -4.24
N ALA A 32 3.02 4.51 -4.09
CA ALA A 32 3.78 3.99 -5.23
C ALA A 32 3.06 2.82 -5.90
N LEU A 33 2.36 1.98 -5.12
CA LEU A 33 1.57 0.90 -5.70
C LEU A 33 0.48 1.45 -6.63
N PHE A 34 -0.31 2.40 -6.12
CA PHE A 34 -1.42 2.93 -6.90
C PHE A 34 -0.94 3.69 -8.13
N GLU A 35 0.15 4.44 -8.01
CA GLU A 35 0.73 5.16 -9.14
C GLU A 35 1.19 4.19 -10.23
N ASN A 36 1.85 3.10 -9.85
CA ASN A 36 2.30 2.11 -10.83
C ASN A 36 1.13 1.39 -11.49
N LEU A 37 0.11 1.03 -10.73
CA LEU A 37 -1.09 0.39 -11.29
C LEU A 37 -1.81 1.34 -12.25
N GLU A 38 -1.88 2.62 -11.92
CA GLU A 38 -2.48 3.64 -12.79
C GLU A 38 -1.73 3.72 -14.12
N ASP A 39 -0.42 3.55 -14.10
CA ASP A 39 0.41 3.54 -15.29
C ASP A 39 0.37 2.22 -16.06
N GLY A 40 -0.41 1.26 -15.61
CA GLY A 40 -0.63 -0.02 -16.31
C GLY A 40 0.27 -1.17 -15.84
N ALA A 41 1.02 -0.99 -14.76
CA ALA A 41 1.83 -2.07 -14.23
C ALA A 41 0.98 -3.16 -13.60
N LEU A 42 1.45 -4.40 -13.68
CA LEU A 42 0.82 -5.52 -12.98
C LEU A 42 1.37 -5.61 -11.56
N VAL A 43 0.58 -6.20 -10.65
CA VAL A 43 1.01 -6.42 -9.28
C VAL A 43 2.32 -7.22 -9.24
N SER A 44 2.45 -8.25 -10.09
CA SER A 44 3.67 -9.04 -10.16
C SER A 44 4.90 -8.22 -10.54
N GLN A 45 4.72 -7.22 -11.40
CA GLN A 45 5.80 -6.31 -11.78
C GLN A 45 6.16 -5.39 -10.61
N PHE A 46 5.17 -4.90 -9.89
CA PHE A 46 5.40 -4.02 -8.75
C PHE A 46 6.26 -4.71 -7.69
N VAL A 47 5.93 -5.93 -7.30
CA VAL A 47 6.70 -6.65 -6.28
C VAL A 47 8.10 -7.01 -6.77
N GLU A 48 8.28 -7.18 -8.07
CA GLU A 48 9.60 -7.40 -8.66
C GLU A 48 10.48 -6.15 -8.58
N TRP A 49 9.89 -4.97 -8.84
CA TRP A 49 10.62 -3.70 -8.83
C TRP A 49 10.88 -3.15 -7.42
N PHE A 50 10.10 -3.56 -6.44
CA PHE A 50 10.23 -3.10 -5.05
C PHE A 50 10.49 -4.27 -4.12
N PRO A 51 11.74 -4.78 -4.08
CA PRO A 51 12.10 -5.90 -3.20
C PRO A 51 11.81 -5.53 -1.75
N GLY A 52 11.27 -6.47 -1.00
CA GLY A 52 10.85 -6.23 0.38
C GLY A 52 9.34 -6.11 0.53
N VAL A 53 8.63 -5.76 -0.54
CA VAL A 53 7.17 -5.79 -0.57
C VAL A 53 6.73 -7.15 -1.09
N THR A 54 5.83 -7.82 -0.36
CA THR A 54 5.33 -9.14 -0.75
C THR A 54 3.99 -9.03 -1.46
N ILE A 55 3.65 -10.06 -2.21
CA ILE A 55 2.33 -10.17 -2.86
C ILE A 55 1.21 -10.13 -1.83
N GLU A 56 1.41 -10.75 -0.67
CA GLU A 56 0.42 -10.76 0.41
C GLU A 56 0.17 -9.36 0.93
N GLN A 57 1.22 -8.56 1.08
CA GLN A 57 1.09 -7.17 1.51
C GLN A 57 0.31 -6.34 0.49
N VAL A 58 0.64 -6.52 -0.80
CA VAL A 58 -0.07 -5.81 -1.87
C VAL A 58 -1.55 -6.18 -1.88
N ARG A 59 -1.85 -7.47 -1.76
CA ARG A 59 -3.24 -7.93 -1.72
C ARG A 59 -3.99 -7.39 -0.52
N ALA A 60 -3.34 -7.35 0.64
CA ALA A 60 -3.94 -6.80 1.85
C ALA A 60 -4.27 -5.32 1.67
N VAL A 61 -3.38 -4.55 1.07
CA VAL A 61 -3.61 -3.14 0.79
C VAL A 61 -4.75 -2.94 -0.20
N LEU A 62 -4.76 -3.69 -1.29
CA LEU A 62 -5.82 -3.58 -2.30
C LEU A 62 -7.17 -4.01 -1.74
N ASP A 63 -7.21 -5.08 -0.97
CA ASP A 63 -8.44 -5.53 -0.32
C ASP A 63 -8.95 -4.48 0.66
N HIS A 64 -8.05 -3.91 1.45
CA HIS A 64 -8.40 -2.87 2.42
C HIS A 64 -8.99 -1.64 1.70
N ALA A 65 -8.35 -1.21 0.62
CA ALA A 65 -8.82 -0.08 -0.17
C ALA A 65 -10.19 -0.38 -0.79
N ALA A 66 -10.37 -1.59 -1.34
CA ALA A 66 -11.63 -2.00 -1.94
C ALA A 66 -12.77 -2.00 -0.93
N ARG A 67 -12.52 -2.50 0.27
CA ARG A 67 -13.51 -2.49 1.35
C ARG A 67 -13.89 -1.08 1.75
N SER A 68 -12.93 -0.17 1.79
CA SER A 68 -13.18 1.23 2.12
C SER A 68 -14.10 1.90 1.10
N VAL A 69 -13.91 1.56 -0.19
CA VAL A 69 -14.73 2.09 -1.27
C VAL A 69 -16.13 1.49 -1.27
N LEU A 70 -16.25 0.19 -0.96
CA LEU A 70 -17.52 -0.54 -0.99
C LEU A 70 -18.33 -0.40 0.29
N ALA A 71 -17.72 0.08 1.37
CA ALA A 71 -18.41 0.24 2.64
C ALA A 71 -19.55 1.27 2.51
N PRO A 72 -20.70 1.01 3.16
CA PRO A 72 -21.76 2.01 3.17
C PRO A 72 -21.28 3.27 3.88
N ALA A 73 -21.70 4.40 3.35
CA ALA A 73 -21.34 5.68 3.91
C ALA A 73 -22.03 5.91 5.27
#